data_251a9d75207bee7fc5c656717cc01a90
#
_entry.id   251a9d75207bee7fc5c656717cc01a90
#
_cell.length_a   1.000
_cell.length_b   1.000
_cell.length_c   1.000
_cell.angle_alpha   90.00
_cell.angle_beta   90.00
_cell.angle_gamma   90.00
#
_symmetry.space_group_name_H-M   'P 1'
#
loop_
_entity.id
_entity.type
_entity.pdbx_description
1 polymer ?
#
loop_
_entity_poly.entity_id
_entity_poly.type
_entity_poly.pdbx_seq_one_letter_code
_entity_poly.pdbx_strand_id
1 'polypeptide(L)'
;MAGMTSAGNQHLIRTDLWSRQIKELLLDDLNAMKFVRMISDFPDGQRINSPSIGEAEVADFNENMAIKYNALDTGNFQFNFDAYKYSANAISEKFKRDSYYASDVIAAFPQREHRALMVAVETDILAKANAGQTASNLNTINGGNHRFVGSGTGASITLNDFARARYSLTKAQVPLNNLVAIVDPSVAFTLGTQANLVNLMTPNPQWQSMVRDGNTTGFKFMFNIMGFDIYISNYLPLVGSETINSVSVTNGVANYFFSASPGDTMPWIGGFRQMPTVYSEFNKDLQQTEHLTIAEWGFKLYRPENMVTILTSTNAAA
;
A
#
# COMPACT_ATOMS: atom_id res chain seq x y z
N MET A 1 -24.10 32.26 59.62
CA MET A 1 -23.00 32.70 58.72
C MET A 1 -23.26 32.05 57.39
N ALA A 2 -23.62 32.81 56.39
CA ALA A 2 -23.73 32.29 55.02
C ALA A 2 -22.31 32.27 54.41
N GLY A 3 -21.70 31.08 54.34
CA GLY A 3 -20.41 30.90 53.69
C GLY A 3 -20.55 30.88 52.16
N MET A 4 -19.50 31.23 51.42
CA MET A 4 -19.47 31.10 49.97
C MET A 4 -19.52 29.62 49.61
N THR A 5 -20.59 29.21 48.92
CA THR A 5 -20.77 27.84 48.47
C THR A 5 -20.54 27.73 46.96
N SER A 6 -20.14 26.55 46.47
CA SER A 6 -19.92 26.28 45.04
C SER A 6 -21.18 26.52 44.19
N ALA A 7 -22.37 26.27 44.76
CA ALA A 7 -23.64 26.47 44.06
C ALA A 7 -23.99 27.95 43.83
N GLY A 8 -23.52 28.86 44.70
CA GLY A 8 -23.78 30.31 44.59
C GLY A 8 -22.73 31.08 43.79
N ASN A 9 -21.58 30.48 43.53
CA ASN A 9 -20.43 31.14 42.92
C ASN A 9 -19.91 30.40 41.65
N GLN A 10 -20.80 29.87 40.83
CA GLN A 10 -20.46 29.10 39.61
C GLN A 10 -19.56 29.86 38.64
N HIS A 11 -19.68 31.20 38.60
CA HIS A 11 -18.83 32.03 37.73
C HIS A 11 -17.38 32.14 38.21
N LEU A 12 -17.08 31.80 39.43
CA LEU A 12 -15.73 31.79 40.01
C LEU A 12 -15.11 30.39 39.99
N ILE A 13 -15.91 29.36 39.73
CA ILE A 13 -15.42 27.97 39.67
C ILE A 13 -15.03 27.64 38.21
N ARG A 14 -13.82 27.17 38.05
CA ARG A 14 -13.35 26.64 36.77
C ARG A 14 -14.05 25.30 36.52
N THR A 15 -15.13 25.30 35.73
CA THR A 15 -15.89 24.09 35.39
C THR A 15 -15.16 23.14 34.49
N ASP A 16 -14.28 23.67 33.63
CA ASP A 16 -13.54 22.88 32.64
C ASP A 16 -12.02 22.92 32.93
N LEU A 17 -11.46 21.74 33.13
CA LEU A 17 -10.03 21.54 33.21
C LEU A 17 -9.52 21.15 31.79
N TRP A 18 -8.84 22.08 31.16
CA TRP A 18 -8.22 21.84 29.86
C TRP A 18 -6.84 21.19 30.05
N SER A 19 -6.63 20.02 29.43
CA SER A 19 -5.32 19.39 29.37
C SER A 19 -4.39 20.23 28.49
N ARG A 20 -3.11 20.32 28.84
CA ARG A 20 -2.10 20.93 27.99
C ARG A 20 -1.70 20.03 26.81
N GLN A 21 -2.13 18.75 26.83
CA GLN A 21 -1.79 17.79 25.78
C GLN A 21 -2.94 17.71 24.78
N ILE A 22 -2.62 17.94 23.53
CA ILE A 22 -3.53 17.63 22.41
C ILE A 22 -3.45 16.13 22.18
N LYS A 23 -4.62 15.48 22.03
CA LYS A 23 -4.69 14.06 21.70
C LYS A 23 -4.04 13.81 20.34
N GLU A 24 -2.98 13.00 20.32
CA GLU A 24 -2.35 12.58 19.10
C GLU A 24 -3.23 11.58 18.32
N LEU A 25 -3.12 11.62 17.00
CA LEU A 25 -3.76 10.64 16.13
C LEU A 25 -2.96 9.35 16.11
N LEU A 26 -3.66 8.22 16.21
CA LEU A 26 -3.04 6.93 15.92
C LEU A 26 -2.71 6.87 14.43
N LEU A 27 -1.45 6.60 14.12
CA LEU A 27 -0.94 6.53 12.76
C LEU A 27 -0.65 5.09 12.40
N ASP A 28 -0.99 4.73 11.17
CA ASP A 28 -0.66 3.43 10.60
C ASP A 28 0.61 3.50 9.74
N ASP A 29 1.34 2.38 9.62
CA ASP A 29 2.56 2.31 8.82
C ASP A 29 2.23 2.24 7.33
N LEU A 30 3.08 2.89 6.51
CA LEU A 30 3.01 2.89 5.06
C LEU A 30 4.06 1.94 4.52
N ASN A 31 3.65 0.94 3.77
CA ASN A 31 4.51 -0.17 3.36
C ASN A 31 4.77 -0.24 1.85
N ALA A 32 3.79 0.11 1.00
CA ALA A 32 3.90 -0.08 -0.45
C ALA A 32 5.05 0.72 -1.07
N MET A 33 5.33 1.90 -0.56
CA MET A 33 6.38 2.77 -1.07
C MET A 33 7.79 2.15 -0.98
N LYS A 34 8.01 1.23 -0.03
CA LYS A 34 9.29 0.50 0.13
C LYS A 34 9.57 -0.46 -1.03
N PHE A 35 8.54 -0.87 -1.75
CA PHE A 35 8.58 -1.87 -2.80
C PHE A 35 8.41 -1.28 -4.20
N VAL A 36 8.51 0.04 -4.32
CA VAL A 36 8.45 0.77 -5.59
C VAL A 36 9.86 1.04 -6.09
N ARG A 37 10.12 0.74 -7.36
CA ARG A 37 11.31 1.21 -8.06
C ARG A 37 11.17 2.70 -8.34
N MET A 38 11.85 3.51 -7.53
CA MET A 38 11.82 4.96 -7.69
C MET A 38 12.72 5.40 -8.83
N ILE A 39 12.19 6.23 -9.71
CA ILE A 39 12.94 6.94 -10.75
C ILE A 39 13.14 8.38 -10.27
N SER A 40 14.36 8.88 -10.33
CA SER A 40 14.72 10.24 -9.90
C SER A 40 15.09 11.16 -11.07
N ASP A 41 15.31 10.59 -12.25
CA ASP A 41 15.83 11.31 -13.41
C ASP A 41 14.67 11.64 -14.36
N PHE A 42 14.06 12.82 -14.15
CA PHE A 42 12.96 13.31 -14.96
C PHE A 42 13.42 14.53 -15.76
N PRO A 43 13.75 14.37 -17.05
CA PRO A 43 13.77 15.50 -17.95
C PRO A 43 12.35 16.09 -18.07
N ASP A 44 12.24 17.35 -18.43
CA ASP A 44 10.98 18.05 -18.61
C ASP A 44 9.99 17.22 -19.44
N GLY A 45 8.77 17.01 -18.92
CA GLY A 45 7.72 16.28 -19.61
C GLY A 45 6.73 15.61 -18.65
N GLN A 46 5.54 15.29 -19.15
CA GLN A 46 4.48 14.61 -18.38
C GLN A 46 4.51 13.09 -18.51
N ARG A 47 5.24 12.57 -19.50
CA ARG A 47 5.22 11.16 -19.86
C ARG A 47 6.62 10.59 -19.94
N ILE A 48 6.82 9.45 -19.33
CA ILE A 48 8.04 8.66 -19.45
C ILE A 48 7.76 7.47 -20.34
N ASN A 49 8.59 7.29 -21.36
CA ASN A 49 8.56 6.15 -22.27
C ASN A 49 9.81 5.30 -22.01
N SER A 50 9.60 4.04 -21.67
CA SER A 50 10.69 3.05 -21.55
C SER A 50 10.52 1.99 -22.63
N PRO A 51 11.40 1.93 -23.62
CA PRO A 51 11.34 0.88 -24.64
C PRO A 51 11.70 -0.46 -24.00
N SER A 52 11.03 -1.52 -24.42
CA SER A 52 11.36 -2.91 -24.08
C SER A 52 11.70 -3.69 -25.33
N ILE A 53 12.62 -4.65 -25.20
CA ILE A 53 12.99 -5.57 -26.25
C ILE A 53 12.47 -6.94 -25.85
N GLY A 54 11.74 -7.60 -26.77
CA GLY A 54 11.21 -8.93 -26.57
C GLY A 54 12.30 -10.01 -26.52
N GLU A 55 11.90 -11.23 -26.21
CA GLU A 55 12.80 -12.38 -26.17
C GLU A 55 13.21 -12.82 -27.58
N ALA A 56 14.45 -13.29 -27.70
CA ALA A 56 14.96 -13.88 -28.97
C ALA A 56 14.41 -15.30 -29.13
N GLU A 57 13.92 -15.60 -30.32
CA GLU A 57 13.45 -16.94 -30.68
C GLU A 57 14.63 -17.80 -31.15
N VAL A 58 14.73 -19.04 -30.65
CA VAL A 58 15.70 -20.02 -31.05
C VAL A 58 15.03 -21.01 -32.01
N ALA A 59 15.59 -21.21 -33.17
CA ALA A 59 15.10 -22.17 -34.17
C ALA A 59 16.17 -23.25 -34.43
N ASP A 60 15.71 -24.44 -34.78
CA ASP A 60 16.59 -25.54 -35.14
C ASP A 60 17.27 -25.30 -36.50
N PHE A 61 18.55 -25.56 -36.55
CA PHE A 61 19.33 -25.47 -37.80
C PHE A 61 19.13 -26.72 -38.66
N ASN A 62 18.76 -26.50 -39.93
CA ASN A 62 18.70 -27.55 -40.96
C ASN A 62 19.72 -27.25 -42.07
N GLU A 63 20.57 -28.21 -42.41
CA GLU A 63 21.67 -28.04 -43.38
C GLU A 63 21.23 -27.60 -44.79
N ASN A 64 19.99 -27.89 -45.19
CA ASN A 64 19.46 -27.57 -46.53
C ASN A 64 18.45 -26.42 -46.53
N MET A 65 18.31 -25.69 -45.46
CA MET A 65 17.40 -24.55 -45.37
C MET A 65 18.13 -23.26 -45.01
N ALA A 66 17.76 -22.17 -45.67
CA ALA A 66 18.30 -20.86 -45.37
C ALA A 66 17.87 -20.44 -43.94
N ILE A 67 18.79 -19.83 -43.17
CA ILE A 67 18.50 -19.29 -41.86
C ILE A 67 17.44 -18.19 -41.98
N LYS A 68 16.37 -18.32 -41.20
CA LYS A 68 15.30 -17.32 -41.11
C LYS A 68 15.67 -16.30 -40.03
N TYR A 69 15.77 -15.05 -40.40
CA TYR A 69 15.96 -13.96 -39.46
C TYR A 69 14.61 -13.46 -38.96
N ASN A 70 14.40 -13.56 -37.65
CA ASN A 70 13.21 -13.03 -37.00
C ASN A 70 13.51 -11.62 -36.46
N ALA A 71 12.58 -10.68 -36.68
CA ALA A 71 12.65 -9.37 -36.03
C ALA A 71 12.32 -9.53 -34.56
N LEU A 72 13.12 -8.90 -33.68
CA LEU A 72 12.78 -8.80 -32.27
C LEU A 72 11.55 -7.92 -32.11
N ASP A 73 10.59 -8.39 -31.36
CA ASP A 73 9.43 -7.58 -30.99
C ASP A 73 9.85 -6.48 -30.01
N THR A 74 9.36 -5.26 -30.24
CA THR A 74 9.70 -4.10 -29.42
C THR A 74 8.44 -3.54 -28.78
N GLY A 75 8.39 -3.54 -27.46
CA GLY A 75 7.34 -2.93 -26.69
C GLY A 75 7.71 -1.52 -26.24
N ASN A 76 6.73 -0.76 -25.82
CA ASN A 76 6.92 0.54 -25.21
C ASN A 76 6.09 0.62 -23.92
N PHE A 77 6.78 0.71 -22.78
CA PHE A 77 6.14 0.95 -21.51
C PHE A 77 6.05 2.45 -21.28
N GLN A 78 4.85 2.94 -21.06
CA GLN A 78 4.58 4.36 -20.82
C GLN A 78 3.92 4.56 -19.47
N PHE A 79 4.35 5.56 -18.72
CA PHE A 79 3.62 6.04 -17.57
C PHE A 79 3.62 7.57 -17.48
N ASN A 80 2.60 8.13 -16.84
CA ASN A 80 2.38 9.55 -16.72
C ASN A 80 2.42 9.95 -15.25
N PHE A 81 2.80 11.21 -15.00
CA PHE A 81 2.55 11.89 -13.72
C PHE A 81 1.13 12.40 -13.77
N ASP A 82 0.19 11.67 -13.17
CA ASP A 82 -1.24 11.95 -13.23
C ASP A 82 -1.83 12.43 -11.90
N ALA A 83 -1.09 12.28 -10.80
CA ALA A 83 -1.52 12.67 -9.48
C ALA A 83 -0.86 13.99 -9.06
N TYR A 84 -1.64 15.08 -9.08
CA TYR A 84 -1.28 16.37 -8.49
C TYR A 84 -2.24 16.64 -7.34
N LYS A 85 -1.77 16.53 -6.10
CA LYS A 85 -2.60 16.67 -4.91
C LYS A 85 -2.04 17.71 -3.97
N TYR A 86 -2.94 18.34 -3.23
CA TYR A 86 -2.60 19.31 -2.21
C TYR A 86 -3.39 19.07 -0.93
N SER A 87 -2.84 19.54 0.17
CA SER A 87 -3.52 19.72 1.45
C SER A 87 -3.34 21.17 1.85
N ALA A 88 -4.43 21.85 2.20
CA ALA A 88 -4.39 23.26 2.53
C ALA A 88 -5.18 23.55 3.80
N ASN A 89 -4.61 24.38 4.68
CA ASN A 89 -5.25 24.84 5.91
C ASN A 89 -5.01 26.34 6.09
N ALA A 90 -6.01 27.04 6.63
CA ALA A 90 -5.90 28.45 6.94
C ALA A 90 -6.24 28.72 8.40
N ILE A 91 -5.47 29.60 9.03
CA ILE A 91 -5.64 29.96 10.44
C ILE A 91 -5.80 31.47 10.52
N SER A 92 -6.96 31.91 11.04
CA SER A 92 -7.21 33.35 11.19
C SER A 92 -6.42 33.94 12.38
N GLU A 93 -6.02 35.20 12.25
CA GLU A 93 -5.35 35.94 13.31
C GLU A 93 -6.19 36.04 14.59
N LYS A 94 -7.52 36.11 14.46
CA LYS A 94 -8.43 36.08 15.59
C LYS A 94 -8.32 34.78 16.37
N PHE A 95 -8.31 33.62 15.66
CA PHE A 95 -8.14 32.32 16.30
C PHE A 95 -6.80 32.22 17.04
N LYS A 96 -5.72 32.74 16.47
CA LYS A 96 -4.39 32.75 17.13
C LYS A 96 -4.39 33.52 18.44
N ARG A 97 -5.17 34.60 18.52
CA ARG A 97 -5.27 35.45 19.74
C ARG A 97 -6.20 34.86 20.80
N ASP A 98 -7.30 34.26 20.35
CA ASP A 98 -8.37 33.77 21.24
C ASP A 98 -8.14 32.34 21.74
N SER A 99 -7.32 31.54 21.03
CA SER A 99 -7.09 30.13 21.35
C SER A 99 -5.85 29.92 22.18
N TYR A 100 -5.99 29.21 23.29
CA TYR A 100 -4.88 28.79 24.15
C TYR A 100 -3.94 27.78 23.46
N TYR A 101 -4.47 26.99 22.54
CA TYR A 101 -3.73 25.92 21.81
C TYR A 101 -3.27 26.34 20.41
N ALA A 102 -3.36 27.60 20.05
CA ALA A 102 -3.06 28.05 18.69
C ALA A 102 -1.64 27.67 18.24
N SER A 103 -0.63 27.81 19.11
CA SER A 103 0.77 27.46 18.83
C SER A 103 0.96 25.98 18.56
N ASP A 104 0.33 25.12 19.36
CA ASP A 104 0.49 23.67 19.26
C ASP A 104 -0.23 23.12 18.01
N VAL A 105 -1.40 23.71 17.69
CA VAL A 105 -2.14 23.39 16.45
C VAL A 105 -1.34 23.77 15.21
N ILE A 106 -0.75 24.97 15.19
CA ILE A 106 0.09 25.44 14.08
C ILE A 106 1.31 24.52 13.88
N ALA A 107 1.96 24.11 14.96
CA ALA A 107 3.11 23.21 14.88
C ALA A 107 2.75 21.79 14.38
N ALA A 108 1.53 21.33 14.63
CA ALA A 108 1.08 20.01 14.22
C ALA A 108 0.61 19.94 12.76
N PHE A 109 0.21 21.04 12.13
CA PHE A 109 -0.37 21.04 10.77
C PHE A 109 0.58 20.50 9.70
N PRO A 110 1.84 20.94 9.56
CA PRO A 110 2.71 20.47 8.49
C PRO A 110 2.92 18.94 8.52
N GLN A 111 3.03 18.38 9.72
CA GLN A 111 3.21 16.92 9.89
C GLN A 111 1.96 16.15 9.47
N ARG A 112 0.77 16.66 9.81
CA ARG A 112 -0.52 16.04 9.44
C ARG A 112 -0.78 16.15 7.95
N GLU A 113 -0.49 17.28 7.33
CA GLU A 113 -0.61 17.48 5.89
C GLU A 113 0.33 16.57 5.11
N HIS A 114 1.60 16.52 5.52
CA HIS A 114 2.56 15.59 4.94
C HIS A 114 2.09 14.14 5.06
N ARG A 115 1.62 13.73 6.24
CA ARG A 115 1.09 12.39 6.45
C ARG A 115 -0.13 12.10 5.56
N ALA A 116 -1.07 13.03 5.44
CA ALA A 116 -2.25 12.87 4.58
C ALA A 116 -1.87 12.65 3.10
N LEU A 117 -0.88 13.40 2.60
CA LEU A 117 -0.36 13.21 1.25
C LEU A 117 0.34 11.85 1.09
N MET A 118 1.13 11.41 2.08
CA MET A 118 1.79 10.11 2.03
C MET A 118 0.79 8.94 2.07
N VAL A 119 -0.30 9.05 2.82
CA VAL A 119 -1.42 8.08 2.78
C VAL A 119 -2.08 8.06 1.40
N ALA A 120 -2.24 9.23 0.78
CA ALA A 120 -2.79 9.32 -0.58
C ALA A 120 -1.86 8.66 -1.63
N VAL A 121 -0.53 8.78 -1.46
CA VAL A 121 0.48 8.07 -2.27
C VAL A 121 0.38 6.56 -2.11
N GLU A 122 0.33 6.07 -0.86
CA GLU A 122 0.20 4.64 -0.54
C GLU A 122 -1.06 4.05 -1.20
N THR A 123 -2.19 4.72 -1.02
CA THR A 123 -3.47 4.30 -1.60
C THR A 123 -3.43 4.27 -3.13
N ASP A 124 -2.76 5.26 -3.75
CA ASP A 124 -2.63 5.33 -5.21
C ASP A 124 -1.75 4.18 -5.75
N ILE A 125 -0.61 3.90 -5.13
CA ILE A 125 0.26 2.78 -5.50
C ILE A 125 -0.52 1.45 -5.49
N LEU A 126 -1.25 1.18 -4.40
CA LEU A 126 -2.02 -0.05 -4.24
C LEU A 126 -3.22 -0.12 -5.22
N ALA A 127 -3.87 1.01 -5.48
CA ALA A 127 -4.95 1.08 -6.48
C ALA A 127 -4.44 0.84 -7.90
N LYS A 128 -3.29 1.38 -8.27
CA LYS A 128 -2.66 1.15 -9.59
C LYS A 128 -2.25 -0.31 -9.79
N ALA A 129 -1.85 -1.02 -8.72
CA ALA A 129 -1.61 -2.45 -8.77
C ALA A 129 -2.86 -3.24 -9.16
N ASN A 130 -3.99 -2.95 -8.50
CA ASN A 130 -5.27 -3.60 -8.83
C ASN A 130 -5.69 -3.31 -10.28
N ALA A 131 -5.66 -2.04 -10.69
CA ALA A 131 -6.02 -1.63 -12.05
C ALA A 131 -5.13 -2.28 -13.12
N GLY A 132 -3.85 -2.47 -12.84
CA GLY A 132 -2.89 -3.10 -13.75
C GLY A 132 -3.11 -4.59 -13.98
N GLN A 133 -3.86 -5.29 -13.10
CA GLN A 133 -4.11 -6.73 -13.20
C GLN A 133 -5.56 -7.13 -13.55
N THR A 134 -6.42 -6.19 -13.91
CA THR A 134 -7.83 -6.51 -14.26
C THR A 134 -7.99 -7.04 -15.70
N ALA A 135 -7.02 -6.82 -16.57
CA ALA A 135 -7.08 -7.34 -17.93
C ALA A 135 -6.93 -8.87 -17.96
N SER A 136 -7.73 -9.56 -18.75
CA SER A 136 -7.76 -11.03 -18.81
C SER A 136 -6.42 -11.66 -19.21
N ASN A 137 -5.62 -10.98 -20.05
CA ASN A 137 -4.29 -11.42 -20.45
C ASN A 137 -3.24 -11.32 -19.31
N LEU A 138 -3.50 -10.51 -18.28
CA LEU A 138 -2.64 -10.36 -17.10
C LEU A 138 -3.09 -11.25 -15.92
N ASN A 139 -4.28 -11.86 -16.02
CA ASN A 139 -4.78 -12.78 -15.00
C ASN A 139 -4.14 -14.18 -15.08
N THR A 140 -3.63 -14.56 -16.26
CA THR A 140 -2.95 -15.85 -16.45
C THR A 140 -1.68 -15.61 -17.27
N ILE A 141 -0.52 -15.85 -16.66
CA ILE A 141 0.79 -15.66 -17.27
C ILE A 141 1.49 -17.02 -17.24
N ASN A 142 1.95 -17.48 -18.42
CA ASN A 142 2.61 -18.78 -18.59
C ASN A 142 1.85 -19.97 -17.96
N GLY A 143 0.51 -19.90 -17.95
CA GLY A 143 -0.36 -20.92 -17.33
C GLY A 143 -0.49 -20.84 -15.81
N GLY A 144 0.07 -19.82 -15.16
CA GLY A 144 -0.12 -19.50 -13.75
C GLY A 144 -1.18 -18.41 -13.57
N ASN A 145 -2.13 -18.62 -12.67
CA ASN A 145 -3.17 -17.62 -12.37
C ASN A 145 -2.57 -16.53 -11.46
N HIS A 146 -2.52 -15.29 -11.95
CA HIS A 146 -2.01 -14.13 -11.19
C HIS A 146 -3.11 -13.33 -10.50
N ARG A 147 -4.38 -13.68 -10.73
CA ARG A 147 -5.51 -13.10 -10.03
C ARG A 147 -6.54 -14.18 -9.73
N PHE A 148 -6.86 -14.38 -8.46
CA PHE A 148 -7.85 -15.37 -8.04
C PHE A 148 -8.48 -15.00 -6.70
N VAL A 149 -9.59 -15.67 -6.37
CA VAL A 149 -10.32 -15.50 -5.12
C VAL A 149 -9.79 -16.50 -4.10
N GLY A 150 -9.73 -16.12 -2.83
CA GLY A 150 -9.34 -16.98 -1.73
C GLY A 150 -10.17 -18.27 -1.68
N SER A 151 -9.51 -19.40 -1.42
CA SER A 151 -10.12 -20.73 -1.53
C SER A 151 -10.89 -21.18 -0.28
N GLY A 152 -10.79 -20.42 0.81
CA GLY A 152 -11.49 -20.73 2.06
C GLY A 152 -12.96 -20.36 2.07
N THR A 153 -13.66 -20.76 3.12
CA THR A 153 -15.08 -20.43 3.32
C THR A 153 -15.29 -18.91 3.33
N GLY A 154 -16.28 -18.41 2.56
CA GLY A 154 -16.55 -16.98 2.45
C GLY A 154 -15.45 -16.20 1.74
N ALA A 155 -14.68 -16.80 0.83
CA ALA A 155 -13.53 -16.21 0.16
C ALA A 155 -12.40 -15.81 1.13
N SER A 156 -12.24 -16.56 2.23
CA SER A 156 -11.10 -16.37 3.13
C SER A 156 -9.82 -16.95 2.53
N ILE A 157 -8.69 -16.45 2.98
CA ILE A 157 -7.38 -16.95 2.54
C ILE A 157 -7.01 -18.26 3.27
N THR A 158 -6.33 -19.14 2.58
CA THR A 158 -5.83 -20.41 3.12
C THR A 158 -4.34 -20.60 2.82
N LEU A 159 -3.68 -21.54 3.47
CA LEU A 159 -2.29 -21.92 3.15
C LEU A 159 -2.12 -22.36 1.69
N ASN A 160 -3.16 -22.99 1.12
CA ASN A 160 -3.14 -23.41 -0.27
C ASN A 160 -3.04 -22.20 -1.23
N ASP A 161 -3.63 -21.07 -0.86
CA ASP A 161 -3.57 -19.84 -1.68
C ASP A 161 -2.15 -19.26 -1.71
N PHE A 162 -1.39 -19.36 -0.62
CA PHE A 162 0.03 -19.01 -0.60
C PHE A 162 0.86 -19.93 -1.52
N ALA A 163 0.58 -21.23 -1.49
CA ALA A 163 1.23 -22.18 -2.39
C ALA A 163 0.89 -21.89 -3.85
N ARG A 164 -0.36 -21.54 -4.17
CA ARG A 164 -0.80 -21.13 -5.52
C ARG A 164 -0.13 -19.82 -5.95
N ALA A 165 -0.02 -18.83 -5.08
CA ALA A 165 0.69 -17.59 -5.37
C ALA A 165 2.16 -17.85 -5.72
N ARG A 166 2.84 -18.65 -4.91
CA ARG A 166 4.22 -19.07 -5.17
C ARG A 166 4.37 -19.84 -6.49
N TYR A 167 3.43 -20.75 -6.77
CA TYR A 167 3.39 -21.47 -8.06
C TYR A 167 3.27 -20.52 -9.24
N SER A 168 2.36 -19.54 -9.18
CA SER A 168 2.16 -18.56 -10.24
C SER A 168 3.42 -17.72 -10.49
N LEU A 169 4.08 -17.23 -9.44
CA LEU A 169 5.35 -16.51 -9.55
C LEU A 169 6.46 -17.38 -10.16
N THR A 170 6.53 -18.66 -9.78
CA THR A 170 7.48 -19.61 -10.37
C THR A 170 7.23 -19.82 -11.86
N LYS A 171 5.95 -19.95 -12.26
CA LYS A 171 5.56 -20.07 -13.67
C LYS A 171 5.92 -18.84 -14.50
N ALA A 172 5.85 -17.67 -13.88
CA ALA A 172 6.26 -16.41 -14.50
C ALA A 172 7.79 -16.19 -14.48
N GLN A 173 8.59 -17.17 -14.04
CA GLN A 173 10.05 -17.10 -13.94
C GLN A 173 10.57 -15.98 -13.07
N VAL A 174 9.78 -15.57 -12.07
CA VAL A 174 10.16 -14.52 -11.11
C VAL A 174 11.13 -15.09 -10.08
N PRO A 175 12.23 -14.37 -9.74
CA PRO A 175 13.12 -14.76 -8.66
C PRO A 175 12.36 -14.87 -7.33
N LEU A 176 12.47 -16.04 -6.66
CA LEU A 176 11.74 -16.28 -5.40
C LEU A 176 12.50 -15.78 -4.16
N ASN A 177 13.37 -14.80 -4.32
CA ASN A 177 14.08 -14.16 -3.24
C ASN A 177 13.23 -13.00 -2.70
N ASN A 178 13.23 -12.81 -1.39
CA ASN A 178 12.51 -11.71 -0.72
C ASN A 178 11.03 -11.64 -1.15
N LEU A 179 10.31 -12.74 -1.00
CA LEU A 179 8.87 -12.74 -1.26
C LEU A 179 8.14 -11.94 -0.19
N VAL A 180 7.25 -11.07 -0.63
CA VAL A 180 6.47 -10.16 0.22
C VAL A 180 4.99 -10.33 -0.08
N ALA A 181 4.18 -10.27 0.98
CA ALA A 181 2.73 -10.24 0.90
C ALA A 181 2.21 -8.99 1.64
N ILE A 182 1.47 -8.12 0.95
CA ILE A 182 0.73 -7.03 1.58
C ILE A 182 -0.73 -7.46 1.68
N VAL A 183 -1.22 -7.60 2.91
CA VAL A 183 -2.53 -8.19 3.19
C VAL A 183 -3.39 -7.30 4.06
N ASP A 184 -4.70 -7.48 3.96
CA ASP A 184 -5.68 -6.81 4.80
C ASP A 184 -5.66 -7.36 6.24
N PRO A 185 -6.00 -6.55 7.26
CA PRO A 185 -6.12 -7.02 8.65
C PRO A 185 -7.06 -8.23 8.84
N SER A 186 -8.12 -8.37 8.04
CA SER A 186 -9.01 -9.53 8.06
C SER A 186 -8.29 -10.84 7.70
N VAL A 187 -7.35 -10.78 6.75
CA VAL A 187 -6.48 -11.90 6.38
C VAL A 187 -5.56 -12.27 7.53
N ALA A 188 -4.96 -11.27 8.18
CA ALA A 188 -4.10 -11.48 9.34
C ALA A 188 -4.86 -12.20 10.48
N PHE A 189 -6.10 -11.78 10.75
CA PHE A 189 -6.98 -12.44 11.72
C PHE A 189 -7.27 -13.89 11.33
N THR A 190 -7.67 -14.13 10.08
CA THR A 190 -7.98 -15.47 9.57
C THR A 190 -6.77 -16.39 9.67
N LEU A 191 -5.57 -15.92 9.31
CA LEU A 191 -4.34 -16.72 9.43
C LEU A 191 -4.00 -17.04 10.89
N GLY A 192 -4.20 -16.11 11.81
CA GLY A 192 -3.98 -16.31 13.24
C GLY A 192 -4.92 -17.34 13.88
N THR A 193 -6.11 -17.54 13.29
CA THR A 193 -7.14 -18.48 13.82
C THR A 193 -7.14 -19.83 13.11
N GLN A 194 -6.41 -20.01 12.00
CA GLN A 194 -6.39 -21.28 11.28
C GLN A 194 -5.73 -22.38 12.10
N ALA A 195 -6.50 -23.43 12.42
CA ALA A 195 -6.05 -24.55 13.23
C ALA A 195 -4.82 -25.28 12.66
N ASN A 196 -4.73 -25.37 11.32
CA ASN A 196 -3.59 -26.01 10.65
C ASN A 196 -2.29 -25.23 10.85
N LEU A 197 -2.35 -23.91 10.88
CA LEU A 197 -1.20 -23.05 11.15
C LEU A 197 -0.76 -23.19 12.61
N VAL A 198 -1.71 -23.18 13.54
CA VAL A 198 -1.46 -23.40 14.98
C VAL A 198 -0.84 -24.77 15.22
N ASN A 199 -1.35 -25.82 14.58
CA ASN A 199 -0.80 -27.17 14.70
C ASN A 199 0.61 -27.30 14.12
N LEU A 200 0.95 -26.62 13.03
CA LEU A 200 2.30 -26.59 12.49
C LEU A 200 3.28 -25.79 13.37
N MET A 201 2.79 -24.79 14.08
CA MET A 201 3.60 -23.99 15.02
C MET A 201 3.94 -24.74 16.30
N THR A 202 3.05 -25.63 16.78
CA THR A 202 3.19 -26.31 18.08
C THR A 202 4.41 -27.24 18.16
N PRO A 203 4.79 -28.04 17.15
CA PRO A 203 5.93 -28.98 17.26
C PRO A 203 7.29 -28.35 16.91
N ASN A 204 7.35 -27.12 16.36
CA ASN A 204 8.60 -26.53 15.89
C ASN A 204 9.07 -25.41 16.82
N PRO A 205 10.24 -25.57 17.52
CA PRO A 205 10.75 -24.56 18.45
C PRO A 205 11.01 -23.18 17.85
N GLN A 206 11.33 -23.11 16.54
CA GLN A 206 11.56 -21.83 15.86
C GLN A 206 10.28 -21.02 15.70
N TRP A 207 9.13 -21.69 15.54
CA TRP A 207 7.82 -21.06 15.46
C TRP A 207 7.28 -20.67 16.85
N GLN A 208 7.65 -21.42 17.88
CA GLN A 208 7.27 -21.09 19.26
C GLN A 208 7.89 -19.78 19.74
N SER A 209 9.10 -19.44 19.32
CA SER A 209 9.73 -18.15 19.66
C SER A 209 9.01 -16.97 19.01
N MET A 210 8.54 -17.13 17.77
CA MET A 210 7.77 -16.10 17.05
C MET A 210 6.42 -15.79 17.71
N VAL A 211 5.72 -16.82 18.21
CA VAL A 211 4.45 -16.65 18.92
C VAL A 211 4.65 -16.11 20.33
N ARG A 212 5.75 -16.48 20.98
CA ARG A 212 6.04 -16.15 22.38
C ARG A 212 6.64 -14.75 22.55
N ASP A 213 7.54 -14.33 21.66
CA ASP A 213 8.31 -13.11 21.84
C ASP A 213 7.63 -11.88 21.21
N GLY A 214 6.56 -12.07 20.45
CA GLY A 214 5.87 -10.97 19.75
C GLY A 214 6.79 -10.23 18.78
N ASN A 215 6.24 -9.37 17.98
CA ASN A 215 7.03 -8.51 17.09
C ASN A 215 7.61 -7.33 17.85
N THR A 216 8.87 -7.40 18.25
CA THR A 216 9.58 -6.32 18.94
C THR A 216 10.11 -5.24 18.02
N THR A 217 10.06 -5.43 16.71
CA THR A 217 10.47 -4.45 15.70
C THR A 217 9.25 -3.73 15.15
N GLY A 218 9.19 -2.41 15.26
CA GLY A 218 8.06 -1.54 14.95
C GLY A 218 7.51 -1.56 13.50
N PHE A 219 7.70 -2.67 12.80
CA PHE A 219 7.07 -2.98 11.53
C PHE A 219 5.89 -3.90 11.77
N LYS A 220 4.78 -3.71 11.06
CA LYS A 220 3.65 -4.65 11.04
C LYS A 220 3.98 -5.93 10.25
N PHE A 221 5.16 -6.48 10.48
CA PHE A 221 5.56 -7.80 10.03
C PHE A 221 4.89 -8.82 10.93
N MET A 222 4.05 -9.66 10.38
CA MET A 222 3.30 -10.62 11.16
C MET A 222 4.08 -11.93 11.35
N PHE A 223 4.49 -12.54 10.27
CA PHE A 223 5.28 -13.77 10.22
C PHE A 223 5.58 -14.16 8.76
N ASN A 224 6.45 -15.15 8.56
CA ASN A 224 6.77 -15.69 7.24
C ASN A 224 5.96 -16.97 6.98
N ILE A 225 5.18 -17.00 5.89
CA ILE A 225 4.46 -18.20 5.44
C ILE A 225 4.95 -18.57 4.05
N MET A 226 5.43 -19.80 3.88
CA MET A 226 5.91 -20.35 2.62
C MET A 226 6.94 -19.46 1.89
N GLY A 227 7.72 -18.69 2.67
CA GLY A 227 8.71 -17.76 2.15
C GLY A 227 8.22 -16.35 1.93
N PHE A 228 6.92 -16.05 2.14
CA PHE A 228 6.37 -14.69 2.08
C PHE A 228 6.46 -13.99 3.42
N ASP A 229 7.07 -12.84 3.44
CA ASP A 229 7.05 -11.90 4.57
C ASP A 229 5.75 -11.10 4.52
N ILE A 230 4.92 -11.22 5.56
CA ILE A 230 3.57 -10.67 5.58
C ILE A 230 3.56 -9.28 6.22
N TYR A 231 3.12 -8.29 5.46
CA TYR A 231 2.88 -6.92 5.90
C TYR A 231 1.39 -6.63 5.91
N ILE A 232 0.91 -6.00 6.96
CA ILE A 232 -0.50 -5.64 7.10
C ILE A 232 -0.68 -4.17 6.67
N SER A 233 -1.67 -3.91 5.82
CA SER A 233 -2.02 -2.55 5.39
C SER A 233 -3.54 -2.35 5.41
N ASN A 234 -3.98 -1.19 5.91
CA ASN A 234 -5.38 -0.78 5.91
C ASN A 234 -5.77 -0.01 4.63
N TYR A 235 -4.82 0.19 3.72
CA TYR A 235 -4.99 1.04 2.53
C TYR A 235 -5.19 0.23 1.25
N LEU A 236 -5.46 -1.06 1.37
CA LEU A 236 -5.71 -1.93 0.22
C LEU A 236 -7.01 -1.55 -0.50
N PRO A 237 -7.05 -1.61 -1.85
CA PRO A 237 -8.24 -1.23 -2.60
C PRO A 237 -9.38 -2.23 -2.44
N LEU A 238 -10.58 -1.69 -2.24
CA LEU A 238 -11.82 -2.43 -2.29
C LEU A 238 -12.17 -2.72 -3.76
N VAL A 239 -12.40 -3.98 -4.09
CA VAL A 239 -12.69 -4.45 -5.46
C VAL A 239 -14.19 -4.60 -5.70
N GLY A 240 -15.00 -4.57 -4.63
CA GLY A 240 -16.43 -4.85 -4.74
C GLY A 240 -16.71 -6.35 -4.93
N SER A 241 -17.70 -6.68 -5.78
CA SER A 241 -18.03 -8.06 -6.08
C SER A 241 -17.42 -8.48 -7.41
N GLU A 242 -16.60 -9.52 -7.39
CA GLU A 242 -15.93 -10.05 -8.59
C GLU A 242 -16.01 -11.58 -8.62
N THR A 243 -16.14 -12.15 -9.81
CA THR A 243 -16.16 -13.62 -10.03
C THR A 243 -14.99 -13.99 -10.93
N ILE A 244 -14.09 -14.82 -10.44
CA ILE A 244 -12.93 -15.33 -11.18
C ILE A 244 -12.96 -16.85 -11.13
N ASN A 245 -12.90 -17.49 -12.30
CA ASN A 245 -12.92 -18.96 -12.44
C ASN A 245 -14.06 -19.62 -11.65
N SER A 246 -15.27 -19.08 -11.75
CA SER A 246 -16.50 -19.54 -11.08
C SER A 246 -16.48 -19.40 -9.54
N VAL A 247 -15.50 -18.75 -8.96
CA VAL A 247 -15.46 -18.38 -7.53
C VAL A 247 -15.75 -16.91 -7.38
N SER A 248 -16.74 -16.58 -6.56
CA SER A 248 -17.18 -15.20 -6.36
C SER A 248 -16.70 -14.67 -5.01
N VAL A 249 -16.30 -13.41 -4.98
CA VAL A 249 -16.08 -12.63 -3.76
C VAL A 249 -17.10 -11.51 -3.69
N THR A 250 -17.62 -11.24 -2.49
CA THR A 250 -18.50 -10.09 -2.23
C THR A 250 -17.77 -9.14 -1.30
N ASN A 251 -17.78 -7.84 -1.62
CA ASN A 251 -16.97 -6.84 -0.90
C ASN A 251 -15.50 -7.25 -0.79
N GLY A 252 -14.90 -7.54 -1.94
CA GLY A 252 -13.53 -8.04 -2.01
C GLY A 252 -12.48 -6.96 -1.69
N VAL A 253 -11.40 -7.38 -1.06
CA VAL A 253 -10.15 -6.62 -0.91
C VAL A 253 -9.06 -7.31 -1.71
N ALA A 254 -8.24 -6.53 -2.41
CA ALA A 254 -7.12 -7.06 -3.17
C ALA A 254 -5.87 -7.15 -2.28
N ASN A 255 -5.37 -8.36 -2.05
CA ASN A 255 -4.12 -8.62 -1.36
C ASN A 255 -3.04 -8.93 -2.39
N TYR A 256 -1.82 -8.42 -2.18
CA TYR A 256 -0.73 -8.48 -3.15
C TYR A 256 0.40 -9.37 -2.68
N PHE A 257 0.85 -10.25 -3.56
CA PHE A 257 1.96 -11.18 -3.36
C PHE A 257 2.98 -11.00 -4.48
N PHE A 258 4.22 -10.71 -4.13
CA PHE A 258 5.26 -10.40 -5.11
C PHE A 258 6.66 -10.69 -4.58
N SER A 259 7.65 -10.63 -5.48
CA SER A 259 9.06 -10.64 -5.10
C SER A 259 9.60 -9.23 -5.01
N ALA A 260 10.17 -8.87 -3.86
CA ALA A 260 10.82 -7.59 -3.60
C ALA A 260 12.33 -7.63 -3.87
N SER A 261 12.78 -8.45 -4.82
CA SER A 261 14.18 -8.46 -5.23
C SER A 261 14.57 -7.11 -5.81
N PRO A 262 15.71 -6.53 -5.38
CA PRO A 262 16.12 -5.21 -5.83
C PRO A 262 16.39 -5.16 -7.33
N GLY A 263 16.23 -3.99 -7.94
CA GLY A 263 16.49 -3.74 -9.34
C GLY A 263 15.25 -3.79 -10.22
N ASP A 264 15.37 -4.39 -11.39
CA ASP A 264 14.34 -4.40 -12.44
C ASP A 264 13.17 -5.37 -12.15
N THR A 265 13.27 -6.14 -11.07
CA THR A 265 12.25 -7.12 -10.65
C THR A 265 11.10 -6.51 -9.88
N MET A 266 11.25 -5.32 -9.30
CA MET A 266 10.19 -4.70 -8.50
C MET A 266 8.91 -4.52 -9.32
N PRO A 267 7.72 -4.84 -8.71
CA PRO A 267 6.46 -4.83 -9.45
C PRO A 267 6.02 -3.42 -9.84
N TRP A 268 6.27 -2.42 -9.00
CA TRP A 268 5.89 -1.04 -9.27
C TRP A 268 7.06 -0.18 -9.69
N ILE A 269 6.76 0.77 -10.56
CA ILE A 269 7.67 1.85 -10.96
C ILE A 269 6.97 3.18 -10.80
N GLY A 270 7.72 4.20 -10.44
CA GLY A 270 7.18 5.54 -10.34
C GLY A 270 8.14 6.53 -9.71
N GLY A 271 7.66 7.71 -9.46
CA GLY A 271 8.46 8.74 -8.84
C GLY A 271 7.66 9.97 -8.48
N PHE A 272 8.31 10.85 -7.74
CA PHE A 272 7.80 12.17 -7.43
C PHE A 272 8.40 13.18 -8.38
N ARG A 273 7.56 13.93 -9.08
CA ARG A 273 7.99 15.12 -9.80
C ARG A 273 8.20 16.27 -8.83
N GLN A 274 7.32 16.35 -7.84
CA GLN A 274 7.44 17.27 -6.72
C GLN A 274 7.19 16.49 -5.41
N MET A 275 8.22 16.44 -4.57
CA MET A 275 8.08 15.94 -3.21
C MET A 275 7.12 16.84 -2.41
N PRO A 276 6.43 16.34 -1.37
CA PRO A 276 5.60 17.16 -0.53
C PRO A 276 6.36 18.38 -0.01
N THR A 277 5.97 19.55 -0.49
CA THR A 277 6.60 20.84 -0.15
C THR A 277 5.56 21.74 0.49
N VAL A 278 5.91 22.31 1.65
CA VAL A 278 5.03 23.20 2.42
C VAL A 278 5.31 24.65 2.04
N TYR A 279 4.27 25.36 1.64
CA TYR A 279 4.26 26.80 1.44
C TYR A 279 3.40 27.44 2.53
N SER A 280 3.90 28.52 3.12
CA SER A 280 3.17 29.27 4.15
C SER A 280 3.20 30.75 3.78
N GLU A 281 2.03 31.36 3.69
CA GLU A 281 1.87 32.77 3.34
C GLU A 281 0.79 33.41 4.21
N PHE A 282 0.99 34.71 4.53
CA PHE A 282 -0.02 35.50 5.22
C PHE A 282 -0.90 36.24 4.23
N ASN A 283 -2.18 35.91 4.22
CA ASN A 283 -3.18 36.61 3.42
C ASN A 283 -3.73 37.82 4.23
N LYS A 284 -3.34 39.01 3.81
CA LYS A 284 -3.70 40.26 4.49
C LYS A 284 -5.19 40.62 4.34
N ASP A 285 -5.83 40.21 3.25
CA ASP A 285 -7.22 40.55 2.95
C ASP A 285 -8.19 39.75 3.80
N LEU A 286 -7.85 38.49 4.08
CA LEU A 286 -8.61 37.58 4.97
C LEU A 286 -8.07 37.53 6.39
N GLN A 287 -6.95 38.22 6.68
CA GLN A 287 -6.26 38.20 7.97
C GLN A 287 -6.03 36.79 8.50
N GLN A 288 -5.49 35.91 7.65
CA GLN A 288 -5.21 34.52 7.96
C GLN A 288 -3.83 34.11 7.44
N THR A 289 -3.21 33.15 8.13
CA THR A 289 -2.03 32.46 7.62
C THR A 289 -2.49 31.19 6.91
N GLU A 290 -2.09 31.06 5.65
CA GLU A 290 -2.42 29.94 4.79
C GLU A 290 -1.21 29.00 4.73
N HIS A 291 -1.46 27.72 4.94
CA HIS A 291 -0.50 26.65 4.78
C HIS A 291 -0.97 25.77 3.63
N LEU A 292 -0.11 25.55 2.65
CA LEU A 292 -0.39 24.74 1.48
C LEU A 292 0.74 23.74 1.28
N THR A 293 0.42 22.46 1.31
CA THR A 293 1.36 21.39 0.99
C THR A 293 0.96 20.77 -0.33
N ILE A 294 1.87 20.76 -1.30
CA ILE A 294 1.65 20.24 -2.66
C ILE A 294 2.59 19.08 -2.92
N ALA A 295 2.09 18.06 -3.61
CA ALA A 295 2.89 16.96 -4.12
C ALA A 295 2.41 16.52 -5.51
N GLU A 296 3.35 16.14 -6.38
CA GLU A 296 3.07 15.59 -7.71
C GLU A 296 3.83 14.27 -7.88
N TRP A 297 3.09 13.23 -8.25
CA TRP A 297 3.66 11.89 -8.43
C TRP A 297 2.97 11.11 -9.55
N GLY A 298 3.61 10.04 -9.97
CA GLY A 298 3.03 9.05 -10.86
C GLY A 298 3.55 7.67 -10.50
N PHE A 299 2.65 6.68 -10.47
CA PHE A 299 2.98 5.29 -10.22
C PHE A 299 2.25 4.39 -11.21
N LYS A 300 2.88 3.28 -11.58
CA LYS A 300 2.27 2.26 -12.44
C LYS A 300 2.80 0.88 -12.08
N LEU A 301 1.98 -0.14 -12.30
CA LEU A 301 2.43 -1.53 -12.29
C LEU A 301 3.35 -1.75 -13.50
N TYR A 302 4.62 -2.05 -13.24
CA TYR A 302 5.65 -2.22 -14.26
C TYR A 302 5.79 -3.67 -14.68
N ARG A 303 5.80 -4.57 -13.69
CA ARG A 303 5.96 -6.01 -13.89
C ARG A 303 4.72 -6.75 -13.39
N PRO A 304 3.65 -6.87 -14.22
CA PRO A 304 2.46 -7.61 -13.83
C PRO A 304 2.74 -9.11 -13.58
N GLU A 305 3.77 -9.68 -14.22
CA GLU A 305 4.24 -11.04 -14.00
C GLU A 305 4.80 -11.26 -12.59
N ASN A 306 5.37 -10.24 -11.95
CA ASN A 306 5.84 -10.28 -10.57
C ASN A 306 4.76 -9.84 -9.56
N MET A 307 3.50 -9.97 -9.89
CA MET A 307 2.41 -9.63 -9.00
C MET A 307 1.33 -10.69 -9.05
N VAL A 308 0.96 -11.21 -7.89
CA VAL A 308 -0.22 -12.07 -7.72
C VAL A 308 -1.20 -11.37 -6.81
N THR A 309 -2.44 -11.20 -7.26
CA THR A 309 -3.52 -10.61 -6.48
C THR A 309 -4.49 -11.68 -6.01
N ILE A 310 -4.67 -11.77 -4.70
CA ILE A 310 -5.66 -12.66 -4.07
C ILE A 310 -6.80 -11.79 -3.52
N LEU A 311 -8.00 -12.04 -4.00
CA LEU A 311 -9.19 -11.36 -3.53
C LEU A 311 -9.77 -12.10 -2.33
N THR A 312 -9.97 -11.38 -1.22
CA THR A 312 -10.59 -11.91 -0.01
C THR A 312 -11.77 -11.05 0.41
N SER A 313 -12.77 -11.62 1.05
CA SER A 313 -13.89 -10.84 1.58
C SER A 313 -13.46 -10.09 2.84
N THR A 314 -13.91 -8.83 2.98
CA THR A 314 -13.76 -8.05 4.23
C THR A 314 -14.49 -8.68 5.40
N ASN A 315 -15.53 -9.48 5.13
CA ASN A 315 -16.34 -10.17 6.15
C ASN A 315 -15.76 -11.54 6.55
N ALA A 316 -14.62 -11.94 5.99
CA ALA A 316 -14.01 -13.24 6.27
C ALA A 316 -13.52 -13.40 7.71
N ALA A 317 -13.50 -12.31 8.48
CA ALA A 317 -13.13 -12.29 9.89
C ALA A 317 -14.35 -12.40 10.86
N ALA A 318 -15.59 -12.39 10.33
CA ALA A 318 -16.81 -12.41 11.12
C ALA A 318 -17.32 -13.84 11.38
#